data_1a683067c6b9a30f2a27be7e733ef8d6
#
_entry.id   1a683067c6b9a30f2a27be7e733ef8d6
#
_cell.length_a   1.000
_cell.length_b   1.000
_cell.length_c   1.000
_cell.angle_alpha   90.00
_cell.angle_beta   90.00
_cell.angle_gamma   90.00
#
_symmetry.space_group_name_H-M   'P 1'
#
loop_
_entity.id
_entity.type
_entity.pdbx_description
1 polymer ?
#
loop_
_entity_poly.entity_id
_entity_poly.type
_entity_poly.pdbx_seq_one_letter_code
_entity_poly.pdbx_strand_id
1 'polypeptide(L)'
;MDNVNFNYRNCNDELAIKLLGKLTLEMQQLETDLPKQLKIKRIIEEVIYNYEVSSKENSLVVSDLEPRINYFLATKKLEGLSPETIKNYRYILCKLYKYLNKPVTCITTGDIKMMMYKESENKTAASMNTFMTPIRLFFKWLQNEEFIIKDPCANIKPMKEPKREKKPLNEEQVEMLRDCMLSRRDRAVLEFFLSTGCRVGEVGNVKVKDIDFQNKTLLVIGKGNKERRVYFTERCKRAIINYLKEREENGIVSEYLFCSSKAPKNRKINTEPYPKLNNRGYQVIVDKMQKMANMEMRITPHTFRHTFATFSLRSGMKPEIIQQILGHNDVGLTLRIYARVAQTDVEHAYRKLVS
;
A
#
# COMPACT_ATOMS: atom_id res chain seq x y z
N MET A 1 -16.63 33.50 -16.78
CA MET A 1 -16.20 34.72 -17.48
C MET A 1 -14.83 35.03 -16.95
N ASP A 2 -13.97 35.35 -17.86
CA ASP A 2 -12.56 35.72 -17.85
C ASP A 2 -11.56 34.60 -18.08
N ASN A 3 -11.41 34.36 -19.39
CA ASN A 3 -10.25 33.71 -19.97
C ASN A 3 -8.99 34.55 -19.71
N VAL A 4 -8.17 34.13 -18.79
CA VAL A 4 -6.79 34.64 -18.68
C VAL A 4 -5.98 33.95 -19.77
N ASN A 5 -5.86 34.62 -20.91
CA ASN A 5 -4.89 34.32 -21.96
C ASN A 5 -3.48 34.41 -21.33
N PHE A 6 -2.87 33.27 -21.03
CA PHE A 6 -1.44 33.22 -20.77
C PHE A 6 -0.71 33.54 -22.08
N ASN A 7 -0.03 34.68 -22.09
CA ASN A 7 0.86 35.14 -23.15
C ASN A 7 1.70 33.98 -23.71
N TYR A 8 1.48 33.65 -24.97
CA TYR A 8 2.44 32.93 -25.79
C TYR A 8 3.71 33.75 -25.81
N ARG A 9 4.75 33.37 -25.05
CA ARG A 9 6.10 33.89 -25.25
C ARG A 9 6.47 33.59 -26.70
N ASN A 10 6.72 34.63 -27.47
CA ASN A 10 7.14 34.47 -28.85
C ASN A 10 8.49 33.73 -28.86
N CYS A 11 8.50 32.48 -29.34
CA CYS A 11 9.70 31.65 -29.37
C CYS A 11 10.84 32.32 -30.14
N ASN A 12 10.54 33.22 -31.07
CA ASN A 12 11.50 34.01 -31.81
C ASN A 12 12.25 34.99 -30.90
N ASP A 13 11.54 35.65 -29.97
CA ASP A 13 12.18 36.58 -29.01
C ASP A 13 13.08 35.83 -28.03
N GLU A 14 12.65 34.68 -27.55
CA GLU A 14 13.47 33.85 -26.64
C GLU A 14 14.71 33.31 -27.33
N LEU A 15 14.63 32.91 -28.60
CA LEU A 15 15.76 32.46 -29.41
C LEU A 15 16.74 33.61 -29.67
N ALA A 16 16.24 34.81 -30.01
CA ALA A 16 17.07 36.00 -30.24
C ALA A 16 17.87 36.36 -28.98
N ILE A 17 17.25 36.36 -27.80
CA ILE A 17 17.91 36.63 -26.53
C ILE A 17 18.98 35.56 -26.21
N LYS A 18 18.69 34.26 -26.41
CA LYS A 18 19.64 33.19 -26.18
C LYS A 18 20.83 33.23 -27.13
N LEU A 19 20.61 33.56 -28.40
CA LEU A 19 21.67 33.72 -29.39
C LEU A 19 22.58 34.91 -29.05
N LEU A 20 21.97 36.05 -28.70
CA LEU A 20 22.75 37.22 -28.28
C LEU A 20 23.57 36.92 -27.01
N GLY A 21 22.99 36.26 -26.01
CA GLY A 21 23.69 35.88 -24.78
C GLY A 21 24.90 34.99 -25.05
N LYS A 22 24.75 33.96 -25.93
CA LYS A 22 25.89 33.12 -26.33
C LYS A 22 26.96 33.88 -27.08
N LEU A 23 26.59 34.76 -28.03
CA LEU A 23 27.54 35.58 -28.76
C LEU A 23 28.29 36.54 -27.85
N THR A 24 27.64 37.11 -26.84
CA THR A 24 28.27 37.98 -25.83
C THR A 24 29.27 37.21 -24.96
N LEU A 25 28.97 35.96 -24.58
CA LEU A 25 29.88 35.11 -23.80
C LEU A 25 31.13 34.67 -24.61
N GLU A 26 30.97 34.39 -25.91
CA GLU A 26 32.07 33.95 -26.78
C GLU A 26 32.94 35.12 -27.27
N MET A 27 32.36 36.31 -27.37
CA MET A 27 33.04 37.51 -27.92
C MET A 27 33.17 38.55 -26.81
N GLN A 28 34.28 38.52 -26.03
CA GLN A 28 34.55 39.45 -24.92
C GLN A 28 34.42 40.94 -25.29
N GLN A 29 34.67 41.29 -26.58
CA GLN A 29 34.50 42.65 -27.09
C GLN A 29 33.05 43.15 -27.11
N LEU A 30 32.06 42.24 -27.00
CA LEU A 30 30.65 42.61 -26.97
C LEU A 30 30.13 42.85 -25.55
N GLU A 31 30.85 42.41 -24.53
CA GLU A 31 30.39 42.47 -23.14
C GLU A 31 30.16 43.89 -22.62
N THR A 32 30.98 44.86 -23.15
CA THR A 32 30.92 46.27 -22.75
C THR A 32 30.31 47.19 -23.81
N ASP A 33 30.01 46.70 -25.03
CA ASP A 33 29.54 47.51 -26.16
C ASP A 33 28.02 47.34 -26.40
N LEU A 34 27.24 48.04 -25.59
CA LEU A 34 25.76 48.00 -25.67
C LEU A 34 25.20 48.38 -27.06
N PRO A 35 25.73 49.40 -27.80
CA PRO A 35 25.31 49.71 -29.16
C PRO A 35 25.48 48.54 -30.14
N LYS A 36 26.61 47.82 -30.07
CA LYS A 36 26.82 46.61 -30.90
C LYS A 36 25.89 45.45 -30.52
N GLN A 37 25.66 45.23 -29.23
CA GLN A 37 24.71 44.23 -28.79
C GLN A 37 23.30 44.49 -29.37
N LEU A 38 22.83 45.74 -29.32
CA LEU A 38 21.53 46.13 -29.86
C LEU A 38 21.48 45.98 -31.39
N LYS A 39 22.55 46.27 -32.09
CA LYS A 39 22.64 46.08 -33.54
C LYS A 39 22.61 44.62 -33.92
N ILE A 40 23.34 43.76 -33.18
CA ILE A 40 23.34 42.31 -33.39
C ILE A 40 21.96 41.73 -33.08
N LYS A 41 21.33 42.16 -31.99
CA LYS A 41 19.96 41.74 -31.63
C LYS A 41 18.97 42.04 -32.76
N ARG A 42 19.00 43.24 -33.34
CA ARG A 42 18.16 43.64 -34.44
C ARG A 42 18.39 42.78 -35.69
N ILE A 43 19.64 42.47 -36.03
CA ILE A 43 19.96 41.57 -37.14
C ILE A 43 19.41 40.17 -36.93
N ILE A 44 19.54 39.64 -35.69
CA ILE A 44 19.01 38.34 -35.34
C ILE A 44 17.47 38.34 -35.48
N GLU A 45 16.79 39.35 -34.94
CA GLU A 45 15.34 39.53 -35.03
C GLU A 45 14.86 39.63 -36.49
N GLU A 46 15.57 40.41 -37.35
CA GLU A 46 15.25 40.52 -38.77
C GLU A 46 15.40 39.19 -39.51
N VAL A 47 16.41 38.40 -39.21
CA VAL A 47 16.64 37.09 -39.83
C VAL A 47 15.55 36.10 -39.37
N ILE A 48 15.22 36.07 -38.05
CA ILE A 48 14.26 35.14 -37.47
C ILE A 48 12.83 35.52 -37.85
N TYR A 49 12.54 36.78 -38.17
CA TYR A 49 11.20 37.29 -38.52
C TYR A 49 10.50 36.50 -39.65
N ASN A 50 11.29 35.99 -40.61
CA ASN A 50 10.78 35.22 -41.75
C ASN A 50 10.64 33.71 -41.46
N TYR A 51 10.90 33.27 -40.21
CA TYR A 51 10.85 31.88 -39.78
C TYR A 51 9.86 31.70 -38.60
N GLU A 52 9.04 30.71 -38.68
CA GLU A 52 8.22 30.26 -37.53
C GLU A 52 9.10 29.32 -36.68
N VAL A 53 9.76 29.89 -35.66
CA VAL A 53 10.62 29.12 -34.75
C VAL A 53 9.71 28.46 -33.69
N SER A 54 9.58 27.16 -33.71
CA SER A 54 9.03 26.40 -32.61
C SER A 54 10.16 25.84 -31.75
N SER A 55 10.05 25.96 -30.41
CA SER A 55 11.03 25.28 -29.56
C SER A 55 10.88 23.76 -29.77
N LYS A 56 12.00 23.01 -29.77
CA LYS A 56 11.95 21.53 -29.79
C LYS A 56 11.10 20.94 -28.67
N GLU A 57 10.83 21.73 -27.63
CA GLU A 57 9.92 21.35 -26.54
C GLU A 57 8.45 21.32 -26.97
N ASN A 58 8.06 22.00 -28.08
CA ASN A 58 6.73 21.95 -28.66
C ASN A 58 6.58 20.97 -29.84
N SER A 59 7.67 20.42 -30.38
CA SER A 59 7.54 19.25 -31.26
C SER A 59 7.05 18.10 -30.38
N LEU A 60 5.95 17.44 -30.74
CA LEU A 60 5.36 16.24 -30.10
C LEU A 60 6.42 15.38 -29.40
N VAL A 61 6.82 15.79 -28.22
CA VAL A 61 7.74 14.99 -27.39
C VAL A 61 6.85 13.89 -26.83
N VAL A 62 6.80 12.80 -27.58
CA VAL A 62 6.05 11.61 -27.17
C VAL A 62 6.52 11.23 -25.78
N SER A 63 5.58 11.18 -24.85
CA SER A 63 5.87 10.74 -23.47
C SER A 63 6.50 9.37 -23.51
N ASP A 64 7.69 9.24 -22.96
CA ASP A 64 8.36 7.95 -22.74
C ASP A 64 8.04 7.35 -21.37
N LEU A 65 7.12 7.97 -20.62
CA LEU A 65 6.76 7.58 -19.26
C LEU A 65 6.19 6.16 -19.19
N GLU A 66 5.30 5.79 -20.12
CA GLU A 66 4.70 4.45 -20.14
C GLU A 66 5.71 3.34 -20.42
N PRO A 67 6.57 3.42 -21.45
CA PRO A 67 7.66 2.44 -21.65
C PRO A 67 8.57 2.33 -20.42
N ARG A 68 8.93 3.44 -19.78
CA ARG A 68 9.76 3.45 -18.57
C ARG A 68 9.07 2.79 -17.38
N ILE A 69 7.77 3.01 -17.20
CA ILE A 69 6.98 2.33 -16.16
C ILE A 69 6.99 0.82 -16.40
N ASN A 70 6.77 0.37 -17.65
CA ASN A 70 6.77 -1.05 -17.96
C ASN A 70 8.15 -1.69 -17.72
N TYR A 71 9.23 -1.01 -18.07
CA TYR A 71 10.60 -1.47 -17.80
C TYR A 71 10.88 -1.55 -16.30
N PHE A 72 10.55 -0.51 -15.52
CA PHE A 72 10.64 -0.55 -14.06
C PHE A 72 9.89 -1.72 -13.43
N LEU A 73 8.64 -1.97 -13.87
CA LEU A 73 7.85 -3.07 -13.33
C LEU A 73 8.44 -4.43 -13.68
N ALA A 74 9.04 -4.58 -14.88
CA ALA A 74 9.76 -5.79 -15.27
C ALA A 74 11.00 -6.00 -14.39
N THR A 75 11.80 -4.96 -14.15
CA THR A 75 12.96 -5.00 -13.23
C THR A 75 12.52 -5.42 -11.82
N LYS A 76 11.46 -4.81 -11.29
CA LYS A 76 10.94 -5.16 -9.96
C LYS A 76 10.40 -6.58 -9.86
N LYS A 77 9.88 -7.14 -10.96
CA LYS A 77 9.50 -8.55 -11.05
C LYS A 77 10.72 -9.46 -10.99
N LEU A 78 11.80 -9.14 -11.70
CA LEU A 78 13.07 -9.86 -11.64
C LEU A 78 13.73 -9.80 -10.26
N GLU A 79 13.58 -8.69 -9.54
CA GLU A 79 13.99 -8.55 -8.14
C GLU A 79 13.16 -9.39 -7.15
N GLY A 80 12.16 -10.14 -7.63
CA GLY A 80 11.36 -11.05 -6.81
C GLY A 80 10.20 -10.39 -6.05
N LEU A 81 9.75 -9.20 -6.46
CA LEU A 81 8.56 -8.61 -5.84
C LEU A 81 7.31 -9.46 -6.13
N SER A 82 6.44 -9.56 -5.13
CA SER A 82 5.21 -10.35 -5.25
C SER A 82 4.28 -9.81 -6.35
N PRO A 83 3.51 -10.69 -7.04
CA PRO A 83 2.56 -10.28 -8.08
C PRO A 83 1.57 -9.19 -7.60
N GLU A 84 1.13 -9.25 -6.34
CA GLU A 84 0.23 -8.26 -5.77
C GLU A 84 0.91 -6.89 -5.58
N THR A 85 2.19 -6.87 -5.19
CA THR A 85 2.98 -5.63 -5.11
C THR A 85 3.15 -5.00 -6.49
N ILE A 86 3.49 -5.81 -7.51
CA ILE A 86 3.61 -5.35 -8.90
C ILE A 86 2.29 -4.78 -9.42
N LYS A 87 1.17 -5.44 -9.13
CA LYS A 87 -0.18 -4.97 -9.50
C LYS A 87 -0.49 -3.62 -8.87
N ASN A 88 -0.18 -3.44 -7.58
CA ASN A 88 -0.36 -2.17 -6.88
C ASN A 88 0.55 -1.07 -7.45
N TYR A 89 1.82 -1.37 -7.72
CA TYR A 89 2.74 -0.42 -8.34
C TYR A 89 2.25 0.01 -9.73
N ARG A 90 1.83 -0.94 -10.55
CA ARG A 90 1.24 -0.65 -11.87
C ARG A 90 0.04 0.27 -11.75
N TYR A 91 -0.90 -0.02 -10.85
CA TYR A 91 -2.07 0.82 -10.63
C TYR A 91 -1.71 2.28 -10.30
N ILE A 92 -0.75 2.48 -9.40
CA ILE A 92 -0.32 3.81 -8.97
C ILE A 92 0.46 4.53 -10.08
N LEU A 93 1.36 3.84 -10.77
CA LEU A 93 2.15 4.43 -11.85
C LEU A 93 1.31 4.70 -13.11
N CYS A 94 0.26 3.92 -13.38
CA CYS A 94 -0.73 4.27 -14.41
C CYS A 94 -1.49 5.56 -14.06
N LYS A 95 -1.76 5.83 -12.78
CA LYS A 95 -2.30 7.14 -12.38
C LYS A 95 -1.30 8.26 -12.62
N LEU A 96 -0.03 8.07 -12.27
CA LEU A 96 1.04 9.02 -12.56
C LEU A 96 1.07 9.36 -14.05
N TYR A 97 1.03 8.36 -14.94
CA TYR A 97 1.00 8.55 -16.39
C TYR A 97 -0.22 9.39 -16.86
N LYS A 98 -1.41 9.13 -16.29
CA LYS A 98 -2.62 9.91 -16.62
C LYS A 98 -2.52 11.38 -16.22
N TYR A 99 -1.79 11.70 -15.15
CA TYR A 99 -1.56 13.07 -14.72
C TYR A 99 -0.45 13.77 -15.47
N LEU A 100 0.61 13.03 -15.83
CA LEU A 100 1.87 13.60 -16.33
C LEU A 100 2.24 12.98 -17.68
N ASN A 101 1.41 13.20 -18.70
CA ASN A 101 1.69 12.70 -20.05
C ASN A 101 2.79 13.52 -20.73
N LYS A 102 4.02 13.44 -20.22
CA LYS A 102 5.22 14.12 -20.75
C LYS A 102 6.49 13.28 -20.49
N PRO A 103 7.60 13.55 -21.20
CA PRO A 103 8.85 12.82 -21.00
C PRO A 103 9.33 12.84 -19.57
N VAL A 104 9.96 11.74 -19.13
CA VAL A 104 10.48 11.62 -17.76
C VAL A 104 11.49 12.70 -17.40
N THR A 105 12.27 13.18 -18.37
CA THR A 105 13.25 14.27 -18.19
C THR A 105 12.61 15.64 -17.96
N CYS A 106 11.34 15.83 -18.36
CA CYS A 106 10.59 17.07 -18.22
C CYS A 106 9.71 17.10 -16.97
N ILE A 107 9.68 16.03 -16.17
CA ILE A 107 8.88 15.97 -14.96
C ILE A 107 9.60 16.69 -13.82
N THR A 108 8.93 17.67 -13.24
CA THR A 108 9.47 18.51 -12.17
C THR A 108 8.88 18.15 -10.80
N THR A 109 9.52 18.61 -9.73
CA THR A 109 8.98 18.50 -8.36
C THR A 109 7.61 19.20 -8.23
N GLY A 110 7.38 20.29 -9.00
CA GLY A 110 6.11 21.01 -9.04
C GLY A 110 4.97 20.13 -9.56
N ASP A 111 5.22 19.35 -10.63
CA ASP A 111 4.25 18.43 -11.20
C ASP A 111 3.82 17.35 -10.20
N ILE A 112 4.82 16.77 -9.51
CA ILE A 112 4.53 15.76 -8.49
C ILE A 112 3.73 16.36 -7.32
N LYS A 113 4.08 17.56 -6.86
CA LYS A 113 3.32 18.25 -5.80
C LYS A 113 1.88 18.56 -6.23
N MET A 114 1.67 18.99 -7.47
CA MET A 114 0.31 19.26 -7.99
C MET A 114 -0.52 17.98 -8.07
N MET A 115 0.08 16.87 -8.52
CA MET A 115 -0.58 15.57 -8.49
C MET A 115 -0.92 15.13 -7.06
N MET A 116 0.02 15.30 -6.11
CA MET A 116 -0.20 15.01 -4.69
C MET A 116 -1.37 15.84 -4.13
N TYR A 117 -1.42 17.12 -4.45
CA TYR A 117 -2.50 18.00 -4.01
C TYR A 117 -3.87 17.45 -4.46
N LYS A 118 -4.04 17.17 -5.75
CA LYS A 118 -5.29 16.61 -6.30
C LYS A 118 -5.66 15.25 -5.68
N GLU A 119 -4.69 14.37 -5.49
CA GLU A 119 -4.93 13.04 -4.89
C GLU A 119 -5.20 13.12 -3.38
N SER A 120 -4.74 14.16 -2.69
CA SER A 120 -4.89 14.33 -1.24
C SER A 120 -6.30 14.70 -0.80
N GLU A 121 -7.13 15.27 -1.68
CA GLU A 121 -8.51 15.66 -1.37
C GLU A 121 -9.35 14.48 -0.82
N ASN A 122 -9.07 13.26 -1.28
CA ASN A 122 -9.82 12.06 -0.93
C ASN A 122 -8.99 11.01 -0.16
N LYS A 123 -7.82 11.38 0.36
CA LYS A 123 -6.92 10.43 1.03
C LYS A 123 -6.40 10.96 2.36
N THR A 124 -6.26 10.06 3.33
CA THR A 124 -5.54 10.35 4.57
C THR A 124 -4.03 10.47 4.31
N ALA A 125 -3.31 11.14 5.23
CA ALA A 125 -1.84 11.26 5.16
C ALA A 125 -1.15 9.89 5.02
N ALA A 126 -1.58 8.88 5.76
CA ALA A 126 -1.08 7.50 5.66
C ALA A 126 -1.31 6.90 4.26
N SER A 127 -2.51 7.10 3.70
CA SER A 127 -2.83 6.63 2.35
C SER A 127 -2.01 7.35 1.28
N MET A 128 -1.76 8.67 1.46
CA MET A 128 -0.90 9.44 0.56
C MET A 128 0.55 8.99 0.63
N ASN A 129 1.09 8.73 1.82
CA ASN A 129 2.45 8.22 1.97
C ASN A 129 2.61 6.85 1.29
N THR A 130 1.62 5.97 1.44
CA THR A 130 1.58 4.67 0.74
C THR A 130 1.48 4.84 -0.77
N PHE A 131 0.65 5.76 -1.25
CA PHE A 131 0.50 6.10 -2.67
C PHE A 131 1.81 6.63 -3.27
N MET A 132 2.53 7.48 -2.54
CA MET A 132 3.80 8.06 -3.00
C MET A 132 4.97 7.07 -3.02
N THR A 133 4.90 5.95 -2.31
CA THR A 133 6.00 4.99 -2.23
C THR A 133 6.44 4.44 -3.59
N PRO A 134 5.56 3.89 -4.46
CA PRO A 134 5.97 3.41 -5.78
C PRO A 134 6.48 4.54 -6.69
N ILE A 135 5.95 5.74 -6.55
CA ILE A 135 6.35 6.91 -7.35
C ILE A 135 7.79 7.32 -6.99
N ARG A 136 8.12 7.42 -5.69
CA ARG A 136 9.48 7.68 -5.23
C ARG A 136 10.47 6.60 -5.69
N LEU A 137 10.08 5.34 -5.57
CA LEU A 137 10.90 4.22 -6.01
C LEU A 137 11.14 4.25 -7.53
N PHE A 138 10.14 4.63 -8.31
CA PHE A 138 10.25 4.77 -9.76
C PHE A 138 11.21 5.89 -10.16
N PHE A 139 11.06 7.10 -9.61
CA PHE A 139 11.95 8.21 -9.95
C PHE A 139 13.37 7.99 -9.42
N LYS A 140 13.53 7.37 -8.26
CA LYS A 140 14.85 6.97 -7.75
C LYS A 140 15.52 5.94 -8.67
N TRP A 141 14.75 4.97 -9.18
CA TRP A 141 15.23 4.00 -10.15
C TRP A 141 15.61 4.69 -11.47
N LEU A 142 14.80 5.60 -12.01
CA LEU A 142 15.13 6.38 -13.20
C LEU A 142 16.44 7.14 -13.04
N GLN A 143 16.70 7.71 -11.88
CA GLN A 143 17.96 8.39 -11.57
C GLN A 143 19.14 7.41 -11.51
N ASN A 144 18.96 6.25 -10.88
CA ASN A 144 20.01 5.23 -10.77
C ASN A 144 20.38 4.61 -12.13
N GLU A 145 19.41 4.49 -13.04
CA GLU A 145 19.61 4.04 -14.43
C GLU A 145 19.98 5.18 -15.39
N GLU A 146 20.30 6.36 -14.86
CA GLU A 146 20.75 7.53 -15.61
C GLU A 146 19.74 8.06 -16.66
N PHE A 147 18.47 7.69 -16.55
CA PHE A 147 17.40 8.21 -17.42
C PHE A 147 17.02 9.67 -17.09
N ILE A 148 17.27 10.10 -15.85
CA ILE A 148 17.10 11.48 -15.38
C ILE A 148 18.29 11.88 -14.51
N ILE A 149 18.69 13.14 -14.58
CA ILE A 149 19.81 13.68 -13.80
C ILE A 149 19.39 13.86 -12.32
N LYS A 150 18.18 14.30 -12.09
CA LYS A 150 17.68 14.66 -10.75
C LYS A 150 16.32 14.00 -10.46
N ASP A 151 16.21 13.36 -9.29
CA ASP A 151 14.96 12.82 -8.82
C ASP A 151 13.99 13.95 -8.40
N PRO A 152 12.83 14.13 -9.07
CA PRO A 152 11.84 15.14 -8.72
C PRO A 152 11.17 14.90 -7.36
N CYS A 153 11.27 13.68 -6.81
CA CYS A 153 10.70 13.31 -5.51
C CYS A 153 11.68 13.50 -4.34
N ALA A 154 12.98 13.75 -4.59
CA ALA A 154 14.03 13.75 -3.56
C ALA A 154 13.72 14.67 -2.36
N ASN A 155 13.18 15.87 -2.62
CA ASN A 155 12.85 16.87 -1.60
C ASN A 155 11.40 16.83 -1.11
N ILE A 156 10.61 15.84 -1.52
CA ILE A 156 9.22 15.70 -1.08
C ILE A 156 9.19 14.90 0.23
N LYS A 157 8.90 15.57 1.34
CA LYS A 157 8.80 14.92 2.65
C LYS A 157 7.50 14.12 2.75
N PRO A 158 7.47 13.00 3.51
CA PRO A 158 6.24 12.31 3.85
C PRO A 158 5.28 13.25 4.61
N MET A 159 3.98 13.06 4.39
CA MET A 159 2.95 13.78 5.15
C MET A 159 2.96 13.31 6.61
N LYS A 160 2.83 14.24 7.55
CA LYS A 160 2.74 13.92 8.97
C LYS A 160 1.45 13.12 9.24
N GLU A 161 1.62 11.96 9.85
CA GLU A 161 0.50 11.09 10.21
C GLU A 161 0.18 11.24 11.69
N PRO A 162 -1.10 11.40 12.06
CA PRO A 162 -1.47 11.27 13.46
C PRO A 162 -1.20 9.83 13.90
N LYS A 163 -0.47 9.65 14.99
CA LYS A 163 -0.23 8.34 15.60
C LYS A 163 -1.54 7.80 16.17
N ARG A 164 -2.32 7.10 15.35
CA ARG A 164 -3.52 6.40 15.82
C ARG A 164 -3.09 5.04 16.37
N GLU A 165 -3.26 4.85 17.64
CA GLU A 165 -3.01 3.57 18.26
C GLU A 165 -4.16 2.60 17.94
N LYS A 166 -3.80 1.44 17.41
CA LYS A 166 -4.74 0.34 17.23
C LYS A 166 -4.92 -0.37 18.57
N LYS A 167 -6.09 -0.22 19.19
CA LYS A 167 -6.39 -0.90 20.45
C LYS A 167 -6.72 -2.37 20.19
N PRO A 168 -6.17 -3.32 20.98
CA PRO A 168 -6.63 -4.71 20.98
C PRO A 168 -8.05 -4.78 21.58
N LEU A 169 -8.75 -5.86 21.36
CA LEU A 169 -9.99 -6.17 22.08
C LEU A 169 -9.67 -6.56 23.54
N ASN A 170 -10.55 -6.17 24.45
CA ASN A 170 -10.54 -6.71 25.82
C ASN A 170 -11.33 -8.02 25.89
N GLU A 171 -11.35 -8.68 27.06
CA GLU A 171 -12.02 -9.96 27.25
C GLU A 171 -13.53 -9.83 27.05
N GLU A 172 -14.15 -8.82 27.60
CA GLU A 172 -15.57 -8.53 27.45
C GLU A 172 -15.97 -8.38 25.99
N GLN A 173 -15.21 -7.60 25.22
CA GLN A 173 -15.43 -7.40 23.79
C GLN A 173 -15.29 -8.72 22.99
N VAL A 174 -14.37 -9.60 23.40
CA VAL A 174 -14.23 -10.91 22.78
C VAL A 174 -15.44 -11.79 23.09
N GLU A 175 -15.95 -11.77 24.33
CA GLU A 175 -17.16 -12.51 24.68
C GLU A 175 -18.40 -11.94 23.95
N MET A 176 -18.56 -10.61 23.88
CA MET A 176 -19.63 -9.99 23.08
C MET A 176 -19.64 -10.51 21.61
N LEU A 177 -18.46 -10.63 20.99
CA LEU A 177 -18.36 -11.22 19.65
C LEU A 177 -18.72 -12.71 19.62
N ARG A 178 -18.44 -13.44 20.68
CA ARG A 178 -18.78 -14.85 20.84
C ARG A 178 -20.27 -15.08 21.07
N ASP A 179 -20.92 -14.19 21.77
CA ASP A 179 -22.35 -14.27 22.11
C ASP A 179 -23.24 -13.90 20.93
N CYS A 180 -22.70 -13.23 19.91
CA CYS A 180 -23.44 -12.96 18.69
C CYS A 180 -23.88 -14.25 18.00
N MET A 181 -25.08 -14.23 17.40
CA MET A 181 -25.61 -15.33 16.57
C MET A 181 -24.83 -15.44 15.24
N LEU A 182 -23.65 -16.01 15.31
CA LEU A 182 -22.80 -16.24 14.15
C LEU A 182 -23.14 -17.56 13.46
N SER A 183 -23.01 -17.59 12.12
CA SER A 183 -22.99 -18.87 11.39
C SER A 183 -21.80 -19.72 11.88
N ARG A 184 -21.87 -21.06 11.72
CA ARG A 184 -20.76 -21.95 12.09
C ARG A 184 -19.46 -21.55 11.41
N ARG A 185 -19.52 -21.11 10.13
CA ARG A 185 -18.35 -20.57 9.43
C ARG A 185 -17.79 -19.32 10.10
N ASP A 186 -18.65 -18.32 10.36
CA ASP A 186 -18.20 -17.03 10.90
C ASP A 186 -17.63 -17.23 12.31
N ARG A 187 -18.23 -18.14 13.11
CA ARG A 187 -17.68 -18.55 14.41
C ARG A 187 -16.32 -19.21 14.29
N ALA A 188 -16.13 -20.11 13.33
CA ALA A 188 -14.83 -20.75 13.10
C ALA A 188 -13.77 -19.73 12.67
N VAL A 189 -14.12 -18.76 11.84
CA VAL A 189 -13.24 -17.64 11.44
C VAL A 189 -12.83 -16.81 12.65
N LEU A 190 -13.76 -16.44 13.53
CA LEU A 190 -13.49 -15.69 14.76
C LEU A 190 -12.50 -16.42 15.66
N GLU A 191 -12.81 -17.67 16.02
CA GLU A 191 -11.94 -18.47 16.91
C GLU A 191 -10.58 -18.75 16.28
N PHE A 192 -10.52 -18.91 14.96
CA PHE A 192 -9.25 -19.11 14.26
C PHE A 192 -8.36 -17.87 14.36
N PHE A 193 -8.88 -16.67 14.11
CA PHE A 193 -8.12 -15.44 14.24
C PHE A 193 -7.65 -15.18 15.68
N LEU A 194 -8.54 -15.38 16.65
CA LEU A 194 -8.24 -15.17 18.07
C LEU A 194 -7.20 -16.17 18.60
N SER A 195 -7.22 -17.40 18.07
CA SER A 195 -6.38 -18.49 18.55
C SER A 195 -4.98 -18.50 17.92
N THR A 196 -4.88 -18.15 16.63
CA THR A 196 -3.63 -18.30 15.86
C THR A 196 -2.89 -16.99 15.64
N GLY A 197 -3.58 -15.86 15.70
CA GLY A 197 -3.05 -14.55 15.34
C GLY A 197 -2.55 -14.44 13.88
N CYS A 198 -2.96 -15.34 12.97
CA CYS A 198 -2.55 -15.36 11.59
C CYS A 198 -2.98 -14.10 10.82
N ARG A 199 -2.21 -13.74 9.77
CA ARG A 199 -2.62 -12.69 8.83
C ARG A 199 -3.76 -13.21 7.93
N VAL A 200 -4.65 -12.33 7.52
CA VAL A 200 -5.78 -12.70 6.65
C VAL A 200 -5.35 -13.44 5.38
N GLY A 201 -4.26 -13.02 4.75
CA GLY A 201 -3.74 -13.71 3.56
C GLY A 201 -3.18 -15.11 3.85
N GLU A 202 -2.68 -15.36 5.04
CA GLU A 202 -2.23 -16.68 5.48
C GLU A 202 -3.43 -17.60 5.71
N VAL A 203 -4.47 -17.10 6.42
CA VAL A 203 -5.71 -17.85 6.68
C VAL A 203 -6.41 -18.27 5.38
N GLY A 204 -6.42 -17.39 4.38
CA GLY A 204 -7.02 -17.66 3.07
C GLY A 204 -6.37 -18.82 2.30
N ASN A 205 -5.15 -19.22 2.66
CA ASN A 205 -4.43 -20.30 2.00
C ASN A 205 -4.39 -21.61 2.81
N VAL A 206 -4.96 -21.63 4.01
CA VAL A 206 -5.00 -22.84 4.84
C VAL A 206 -5.87 -23.91 4.18
N LYS A 207 -5.31 -25.09 3.99
CA LYS A 207 -6.05 -26.27 3.49
C LYS A 207 -6.43 -27.18 4.65
N VAL A 208 -7.57 -27.86 4.52
CA VAL A 208 -8.07 -28.77 5.56
C VAL A 208 -7.07 -29.89 5.87
N LYS A 209 -6.40 -30.42 4.83
CA LYS A 209 -5.39 -31.48 4.95
C LYS A 209 -4.14 -31.08 5.74
N ASP A 210 -3.85 -29.78 5.85
CA ASP A 210 -2.65 -29.28 6.50
C ASP A 210 -2.87 -29.05 8.01
N ILE A 211 -4.08 -29.33 8.51
CA ILE A 211 -4.44 -29.12 9.92
C ILE A 211 -4.25 -30.42 10.69
N ASP A 212 -3.36 -30.37 11.68
CA ASP A 212 -3.23 -31.44 12.67
C ASP A 212 -4.21 -31.19 13.83
N PHE A 213 -5.35 -31.84 13.79
CA PHE A 213 -6.37 -31.73 14.82
C PHE A 213 -5.98 -32.40 16.14
N GLN A 214 -5.08 -33.39 16.11
CA GLN A 214 -4.63 -34.09 17.32
C GLN A 214 -3.70 -33.16 18.13
N ASN A 215 -2.67 -32.61 17.49
CA ASN A 215 -1.70 -31.72 18.12
C ASN A 215 -2.15 -30.24 18.12
N LYS A 216 -3.26 -29.91 17.49
CA LYS A 216 -3.82 -28.56 17.35
C LYS A 216 -2.81 -27.57 16.72
N THR A 217 -2.19 -28.00 15.63
CA THR A 217 -1.17 -27.23 14.91
C THR A 217 -1.45 -27.19 13.41
N LEU A 218 -0.89 -26.22 12.73
CA LEU A 218 -0.83 -26.17 11.28
C LEU A 218 0.38 -25.36 10.82
N LEU A 219 0.84 -25.61 9.59
CA LEU A 219 1.86 -24.81 8.94
C LEU A 219 1.19 -23.69 8.14
N VAL A 220 1.69 -22.47 8.29
CA VAL A 220 1.26 -21.33 7.49
C VAL A 220 2.44 -20.75 6.74
N ILE A 221 2.22 -20.33 5.49
CA ILE A 221 3.22 -19.71 4.64
C ILE A 221 3.04 -18.19 4.73
N GLY A 222 4.04 -17.51 5.25
CA GLY A 222 4.07 -16.06 5.41
C GLY A 222 4.71 -15.32 4.23
N LYS A 223 4.97 -14.02 4.43
CA LYS A 223 5.66 -13.17 3.46
C LYS A 223 7.06 -13.73 3.17
N GLY A 224 7.42 -13.79 1.88
CA GLY A 224 8.72 -14.33 1.44
C GLY A 224 8.79 -15.85 1.47
N ASN A 225 7.64 -16.53 1.37
CA ASN A 225 7.54 -18.00 1.35
C ASN A 225 8.12 -18.69 2.59
N LYS A 226 8.17 -17.97 3.74
CA LYS A 226 8.66 -18.53 4.99
C LYS A 226 7.55 -19.29 5.68
N GLU A 227 7.77 -20.58 5.96
CA GLU A 227 6.86 -21.41 6.71
C GLU A 227 7.04 -21.20 8.22
N ARG A 228 5.94 -21.26 8.95
CA ARG A 228 5.95 -21.34 10.41
C ARG A 228 4.80 -22.18 10.92
N ARG A 229 5.03 -22.82 12.06
CA ARG A 229 4.00 -23.55 12.79
C ARG A 229 3.18 -22.57 13.64
N VAL A 230 1.88 -22.70 13.62
CA VAL A 230 0.96 -21.99 14.50
C VAL A 230 0.12 -22.99 15.27
N TYR A 231 -0.42 -22.55 16.40
CA TYR A 231 -1.15 -23.38 17.34
C TYR A 231 -2.54 -22.83 17.50
N PHE A 232 -3.52 -23.70 17.79
CA PHE A 232 -4.89 -23.27 18.03
C PHE A 232 -5.50 -23.96 19.26
N THR A 233 -6.46 -23.29 19.88
CA THR A 233 -7.13 -23.75 21.11
C THR A 233 -8.16 -24.84 20.84
N GLU A 234 -8.57 -25.55 21.90
CA GLU A 234 -9.65 -26.53 21.82
C GLU A 234 -10.97 -25.91 21.35
N ARG A 235 -11.25 -24.66 21.76
CA ARG A 235 -12.41 -23.90 21.31
C ARG A 235 -12.38 -23.68 19.79
N CYS A 236 -11.23 -23.32 19.25
CA CYS A 236 -11.03 -23.18 17.81
C CYS A 236 -11.22 -24.51 17.07
N LYS A 237 -10.63 -25.60 17.59
CA LYS A 237 -10.82 -26.96 17.06
C LYS A 237 -12.30 -27.33 16.92
N ARG A 238 -13.06 -27.15 18.00
CA ARG A 238 -14.51 -27.44 17.97
C ARG A 238 -15.26 -26.60 16.95
N ALA A 239 -14.97 -25.32 16.88
CA ALA A 239 -15.59 -24.42 15.91
C ALA A 239 -15.29 -24.83 14.46
N ILE A 240 -14.05 -25.21 14.16
CA ILE A 240 -13.66 -25.72 12.85
C ILE A 240 -14.40 -27.03 12.52
N ILE A 241 -14.42 -27.99 13.43
CA ILE A 241 -15.09 -29.27 13.21
C ILE A 241 -16.59 -29.06 12.93
N ASN A 242 -17.26 -28.21 13.70
CA ASN A 242 -18.68 -27.90 13.50
C ASN A 242 -18.94 -27.26 12.14
N TYR A 243 -18.03 -26.36 11.69
CA TYR A 243 -18.12 -25.76 10.37
C TYR A 243 -17.87 -26.78 9.24
N LEU A 244 -16.89 -27.65 9.39
CA LEU A 244 -16.63 -28.70 8.38
C LEU A 244 -17.78 -29.67 8.25
N LYS A 245 -18.46 -30.07 9.35
CA LYS A 245 -19.69 -30.88 9.33
C LYS A 245 -20.79 -30.16 8.57
N GLU A 246 -21.05 -28.87 8.85
CA GLU A 246 -22.05 -28.08 8.12
C GLU A 246 -21.72 -27.98 6.61
N ARG A 247 -20.46 -27.91 6.24
CA ARG A 247 -20.04 -27.93 4.84
C ARG A 247 -20.37 -29.25 4.17
N GLU A 248 -20.09 -30.36 4.85
CA GLU A 248 -20.41 -31.72 4.36
C GLU A 248 -21.94 -31.92 4.20
N GLU A 249 -22.72 -31.55 5.22
CA GLU A 249 -24.18 -31.57 5.20
C GLU A 249 -24.76 -30.76 4.02
N ASN A 250 -24.14 -29.63 3.66
CA ASN A 250 -24.57 -28.75 2.55
C ASN A 250 -23.92 -29.08 1.20
N GLY A 251 -23.13 -30.15 1.10
CA GLY A 251 -22.44 -30.53 -0.16
C GLY A 251 -21.40 -29.50 -0.63
N ILE A 252 -20.82 -28.73 0.29
CA ILE A 252 -19.80 -27.71 -0.02
C ILE A 252 -18.42 -28.35 -0.03
N VAL A 253 -17.91 -28.68 -1.21
CA VAL A 253 -16.58 -29.27 -1.39
C VAL A 253 -15.54 -28.17 -1.62
N SER A 254 -14.45 -28.16 -0.86
CA SER A 254 -13.30 -27.27 -1.03
C SER A 254 -12.08 -27.85 -0.32
N GLU A 255 -10.89 -27.72 -0.92
CA GLU A 255 -9.63 -28.07 -0.25
C GLU A 255 -9.26 -27.06 0.84
N TYR A 256 -9.72 -25.81 0.74
CA TYR A 256 -9.42 -24.74 1.69
C TYR A 256 -10.29 -24.85 2.94
N LEU A 257 -9.70 -24.49 4.09
CA LEU A 257 -10.43 -24.45 5.36
C LEU A 257 -11.64 -23.52 5.26
N PHE A 258 -11.45 -22.30 4.80
CA PHE A 258 -12.53 -21.34 4.60
C PHE A 258 -12.75 -21.06 3.13
N CYS A 259 -13.94 -21.35 2.66
CA CYS A 259 -14.33 -21.15 1.27
C CYS A 259 -15.47 -20.13 1.12
N SER A 260 -15.67 -19.67 -0.11
CA SER A 260 -16.81 -18.82 -0.45
C SER A 260 -18.13 -19.55 -0.23
N SER A 261 -19.14 -18.84 0.25
CA SER A 261 -20.52 -19.36 0.31
C SER A 261 -21.25 -19.29 -1.06
N LYS A 262 -20.65 -18.60 -2.03
CA LYS A 262 -21.20 -18.49 -3.38
C LYS A 262 -20.51 -19.51 -4.27
N ALA A 263 -21.31 -20.35 -4.91
CA ALA A 263 -20.83 -21.23 -5.95
C ALA A 263 -20.18 -20.42 -7.10
N PRO A 264 -19.18 -20.98 -7.79
CA PRO A 264 -18.64 -20.37 -9.01
C PRO A 264 -19.76 -20.11 -10.02
N LYS A 265 -19.70 -18.97 -10.74
CA LYS A 265 -20.76 -18.58 -11.70
C LYS A 265 -21.01 -19.59 -12.82
N ASN A 266 -19.99 -20.40 -13.15
CA ASN A 266 -20.04 -21.42 -14.23
C ASN A 266 -20.06 -22.84 -13.68
N ARG A 267 -20.50 -23.04 -12.46
CA ARG A 267 -20.52 -24.37 -11.84
C ARG A 267 -21.42 -25.32 -12.63
N LYS A 268 -20.82 -26.25 -13.35
CA LYS A 268 -21.51 -27.49 -13.79
C LYS A 268 -21.88 -28.26 -12.54
N ILE A 269 -23.13 -28.65 -12.41
CA ILE A 269 -23.75 -29.25 -11.23
C ILE A 269 -22.76 -30.21 -10.51
N ASN A 270 -22.42 -29.88 -9.25
CA ASN A 270 -21.70 -30.66 -8.24
C ASN A 270 -20.23 -31.10 -8.48
N THR A 271 -19.53 -30.63 -9.52
CA THR A 271 -18.17 -31.12 -9.80
C THR A 271 -17.03 -30.12 -9.51
N GLU A 272 -17.29 -28.84 -9.44
CA GLU A 272 -16.23 -27.86 -9.18
C GLU A 272 -16.17 -27.46 -7.69
N PRO A 273 -14.95 -27.47 -7.09
CA PRO A 273 -14.79 -27.09 -5.70
C PRO A 273 -15.08 -25.59 -5.47
N TYR A 274 -15.63 -25.27 -4.32
CA TYR A 274 -15.81 -23.87 -3.90
C TYR A 274 -14.47 -23.17 -3.75
N PRO A 275 -14.29 -21.96 -4.30
CA PRO A 275 -13.04 -21.24 -4.22
C PRO A 275 -12.76 -20.79 -2.78
N LYS A 276 -11.48 -20.61 -2.46
CA LYS A 276 -11.06 -20.07 -1.17
C LYS A 276 -11.71 -18.71 -0.89
N LEU A 277 -11.95 -18.44 0.38
CA LEU A 277 -12.39 -17.13 0.81
C LEU A 277 -11.27 -16.11 0.59
N ASN A 278 -11.56 -15.02 -0.10
CA ASN A 278 -10.60 -13.97 -0.36
C ASN A 278 -10.52 -12.97 0.81
N ASN A 279 -9.51 -12.10 0.81
CA ASN A 279 -9.29 -11.11 1.87
C ASN A 279 -10.51 -10.20 2.10
N ARG A 280 -11.25 -9.84 1.05
CA ARG A 280 -12.47 -9.04 1.16
C ARG A 280 -13.58 -9.80 1.85
N GLY A 281 -13.70 -11.12 1.59
CA GLY A 281 -14.66 -11.99 2.27
C GLY A 281 -14.44 -12.01 3.78
N TYR A 282 -13.19 -12.13 4.24
CA TYR A 282 -12.89 -12.05 5.67
C TYR A 282 -13.23 -10.67 6.26
N GLN A 283 -12.98 -9.57 5.54
CA GLN A 283 -13.38 -8.24 6.00
C GLN A 283 -14.91 -8.15 6.17
N VAL A 284 -15.68 -8.64 5.19
CA VAL A 284 -17.15 -8.65 5.26
C VAL A 284 -17.65 -9.44 6.46
N ILE A 285 -17.03 -10.60 6.75
CA ILE A 285 -17.36 -11.39 7.94
C ILE A 285 -17.08 -10.59 9.22
N VAL A 286 -15.91 -9.96 9.31
CA VAL A 286 -15.54 -9.16 10.50
C VAL A 286 -16.40 -7.91 10.64
N ASP A 287 -16.73 -7.21 9.54
CA ASP A 287 -17.65 -6.07 9.55
C ASP A 287 -19.06 -6.48 10.01
N LYS A 288 -19.54 -7.69 9.62
CA LYS A 288 -20.80 -8.27 10.08
C LYS A 288 -20.76 -8.56 11.58
N MET A 289 -19.69 -9.19 12.08
CA MET A 289 -19.50 -9.46 13.51
C MET A 289 -19.54 -8.18 14.33
N GLN A 290 -18.79 -7.13 13.88
CA GLN A 290 -18.77 -5.82 14.53
C GLN A 290 -20.17 -5.22 14.67
N LYS A 291 -20.96 -5.26 13.59
CA LYS A 291 -22.33 -4.73 13.59
C LYS A 291 -23.26 -5.53 14.52
N MET A 292 -23.17 -6.87 14.50
CA MET A 292 -24.01 -7.73 15.33
C MET A 292 -23.69 -7.57 16.82
N ALA A 293 -22.43 -7.35 17.18
CA ALA A 293 -21.99 -7.09 18.54
C ALA A 293 -22.16 -5.61 18.96
N ASN A 294 -22.70 -4.76 18.10
CA ASN A 294 -22.89 -3.32 18.34
C ASN A 294 -21.61 -2.63 18.86
N MET A 295 -20.46 -2.98 18.28
CA MET A 295 -19.17 -2.46 18.74
C MET A 295 -18.87 -1.11 18.09
N GLU A 296 -18.58 -0.09 18.90
CA GLU A 296 -18.21 1.25 18.45
C GLU A 296 -16.84 1.27 17.77
N MET A 297 -15.89 0.48 18.29
CA MET A 297 -14.55 0.45 17.71
C MET A 297 -14.52 -0.36 16.41
N ARG A 298 -13.77 0.16 15.43
CA ARG A 298 -13.58 -0.56 14.17
C ARG A 298 -12.71 -1.80 14.37
N ILE A 299 -13.27 -2.96 14.07
CA ILE A 299 -12.58 -4.25 14.10
C ILE A 299 -12.09 -4.63 12.69
N THR A 300 -10.92 -5.23 12.64
CA THR A 300 -10.31 -5.75 11.42
C THR A 300 -9.60 -7.08 11.72
N PRO A 301 -9.26 -7.91 10.73
CA PRO A 301 -8.43 -9.09 10.97
C PRO A 301 -7.12 -8.78 11.71
N HIS A 302 -6.55 -7.60 11.51
CA HIS A 302 -5.37 -7.16 12.26
C HIS A 302 -5.66 -6.86 13.73
N THR A 303 -6.88 -6.46 14.07
CA THR A 303 -7.30 -6.26 15.46
C THR A 303 -7.23 -7.57 16.25
N PHE A 304 -7.72 -8.68 15.68
CA PHE A 304 -7.63 -10.00 16.30
C PHE A 304 -6.17 -10.44 16.51
N ARG A 305 -5.29 -10.17 15.56
CA ARG A 305 -3.87 -10.48 15.70
C ARG A 305 -3.21 -9.67 16.83
N HIS A 306 -3.59 -8.39 17.00
CA HIS A 306 -3.17 -7.57 18.12
C HIS A 306 -3.72 -8.11 19.46
N THR A 307 -4.98 -8.54 19.46
CA THR A 307 -5.64 -9.15 20.62
C THR A 307 -4.93 -10.44 21.03
N PHE A 308 -4.63 -11.34 20.06
CA PHE A 308 -3.85 -12.55 20.32
C PHE A 308 -2.50 -12.21 20.98
N ALA A 309 -1.74 -11.27 20.41
CA ALA A 309 -0.44 -10.89 20.95
C ALA A 309 -0.55 -10.34 22.38
N THR A 310 -1.56 -9.49 22.65
CA THR A 310 -1.78 -8.90 23.97
C THR A 310 -2.20 -9.95 24.99
N PHE A 311 -3.10 -10.85 24.64
CA PHE A 311 -3.54 -11.93 25.55
C PHE A 311 -2.41 -12.91 25.84
N SER A 312 -1.63 -13.27 24.82
CA SER A 312 -0.46 -14.13 25.01
C SER A 312 0.58 -13.51 25.96
N LEU A 313 0.83 -12.22 25.84
CA LEU A 313 1.72 -11.49 26.77
C LEU A 313 1.17 -11.48 28.19
N ARG A 314 -0.12 -11.16 28.37
CA ARG A 314 -0.80 -11.17 29.67
C ARG A 314 -0.81 -12.54 30.32
N SER A 315 -0.87 -13.61 29.51
CA SER A 315 -0.74 -14.99 29.99
C SER A 315 0.71 -15.42 30.28
N GLY A 316 1.68 -14.50 30.26
CA GLY A 316 3.08 -14.76 30.59
C GLY A 316 3.93 -15.32 29.45
N MET A 317 3.43 -15.36 28.21
CA MET A 317 4.23 -15.82 27.06
C MET A 317 5.32 -14.80 26.74
N LYS A 318 6.56 -15.27 26.60
CA LYS A 318 7.71 -14.40 26.28
C LYS A 318 7.52 -13.73 24.91
N PRO A 319 7.91 -12.44 24.76
CA PRO A 319 7.78 -11.69 23.49
C PRO A 319 8.43 -12.38 22.29
N GLU A 320 9.56 -13.07 22.50
CA GLU A 320 10.30 -13.76 21.44
C GLU A 320 9.49 -14.94 20.87
N ILE A 321 8.76 -15.67 21.75
CA ILE A 321 7.90 -16.79 21.35
C ILE A 321 6.70 -16.25 20.54
N ILE A 322 6.09 -15.16 21.01
CA ILE A 322 4.99 -14.50 20.29
C ILE A 322 5.47 -14.02 18.91
N GLN A 323 6.68 -13.45 18.83
CA GLN A 323 7.27 -13.03 17.56
C GLN A 323 7.43 -14.21 16.60
N GLN A 324 7.90 -15.35 17.06
CA GLN A 324 8.02 -16.58 16.25
C GLN A 324 6.67 -17.06 15.74
N ILE A 325 5.66 -17.16 16.63
CA ILE A 325 4.32 -17.61 16.27
C ILE A 325 3.70 -16.66 15.24
N LEU A 326 3.84 -15.35 15.45
CA LEU A 326 3.27 -14.35 14.56
C LEU A 326 4.08 -14.19 13.27
N GLY A 327 5.36 -14.52 13.23
CA GLY A 327 6.23 -14.28 12.09
C GLY A 327 6.40 -12.78 11.82
N HIS A 328 6.74 -12.01 12.85
CA HIS A 328 7.08 -10.60 12.71
C HIS A 328 8.52 -10.45 12.23
N ASN A 329 8.73 -9.79 11.08
CA ASN A 329 10.07 -9.36 10.65
C ASN A 329 10.55 -8.13 11.45
N ASP A 330 9.61 -7.39 12.08
CA ASP A 330 9.89 -6.18 12.85
C ASP A 330 9.70 -6.46 14.34
N VAL A 331 10.83 -6.58 15.04
CA VAL A 331 10.91 -6.72 16.51
C VAL A 331 10.21 -5.54 17.19
N GLY A 332 10.29 -4.34 16.59
CA GLY A 332 9.72 -3.12 17.13
C GLY A 332 8.20 -3.16 17.30
N LEU A 333 7.47 -3.97 16.52
CA LEU A 333 6.03 -4.11 16.72
C LEU A 333 5.71 -4.91 17.98
N THR A 334 6.39 -6.02 18.21
CA THR A 334 6.21 -6.85 19.41
C THR A 334 6.66 -6.10 20.68
N LEU A 335 7.78 -5.37 20.61
CA LEU A 335 8.24 -4.50 21.70
C LEU A 335 7.25 -3.36 22.03
N ARG A 336 6.61 -2.76 21.03
CA ARG A 336 5.58 -1.74 21.28
C ARG A 336 4.34 -2.32 21.98
N ILE A 337 3.94 -3.54 21.62
CA ILE A 337 2.83 -4.23 22.31
C ILE A 337 3.24 -4.52 23.76
N TYR A 338 4.48 -5.00 23.98
CA TYR A 338 5.02 -5.27 25.31
C TYR A 338 5.08 -4.01 26.18
N ALA A 339 5.66 -2.92 25.68
CA ALA A 339 5.74 -1.65 26.41
C ALA A 339 4.36 -1.14 26.83
N ARG A 340 3.35 -1.36 25.99
CA ARG A 340 1.97 -0.96 26.28
C ARG A 340 1.30 -1.83 27.32
N VAL A 341 1.50 -3.16 27.28
CA VAL A 341 0.98 -4.07 28.32
C VAL A 341 1.59 -3.71 29.66
N ALA A 342 2.91 -3.49 29.70
CA ALA A 342 3.59 -3.04 30.91
C ALA A 342 3.05 -1.70 31.45
N GLN A 343 2.74 -0.74 30.59
CA GLN A 343 2.16 0.55 30.98
C GLN A 343 0.73 0.39 31.54
N THR A 344 -0.08 -0.49 30.95
CA THR A 344 -1.45 -0.79 31.45
C THR A 344 -1.38 -1.50 32.80
N ASP A 345 -0.41 -2.38 32.99
CA ASP A 345 -0.21 -3.10 34.24
C ASP A 345 0.26 -2.15 35.38
N VAL A 346 1.10 -1.15 35.05
CA VAL A 346 1.45 -0.06 35.99
C VAL A 346 0.23 0.75 36.37
N GLU A 347 -0.63 1.11 35.42
CA GLU A 347 -1.87 1.85 35.67
C GLU A 347 -2.85 1.06 36.55
N HIS A 348 -2.98 -0.25 36.32
CA HIS A 348 -3.80 -1.16 37.14
C HIS A 348 -3.20 -1.33 38.56
N ALA A 349 -1.88 -1.49 38.66
CA ALA A 349 -1.20 -1.56 39.95
C ALA A 349 -1.35 -0.29 40.75
N TYR A 350 -1.23 0.88 40.10
CA TYR A 350 -1.45 2.19 40.75
C TYR A 350 -2.89 2.35 41.25
N ARG A 351 -3.89 2.01 40.42
CA ARG A 351 -5.32 2.10 40.83
C ARG A 351 -5.65 1.18 42.01
N LYS A 352 -5.00 0.02 42.15
CA LYS A 352 -5.13 -0.86 43.32
C LYS A 352 -4.50 -0.31 44.56
N LEU A 353 -3.55 0.62 44.46
CA LEU A 353 -2.92 1.27 45.63
C LEU A 353 -3.76 2.47 46.15
N VAL A 354 -4.61 3.03 45.28
CA VAL A 354 -5.38 4.25 45.58
C VAL A 354 -6.85 3.92 45.88
N SER A 355 -7.29 2.69 45.66
CA SER A 355 -8.60 2.16 46.03
C SER A 355 -8.55 1.45 47.39
#